data_ded875ad49d33a1978c91735b1a695bd
#
_entry.id   ded875ad49d33a1978c91735b1a695bd
#
_cell.length_a   1.000
_cell.length_b   1.000
_cell.length_c   1.000
_cell.angle_alpha   90.00
_cell.angle_beta   90.00
_cell.angle_gamma   90.00
#
_symmetry.space_group_name_H-M   'P 1'
#
loop_
_entity.id
_entity.type
_entity.pdbx_description
1 polymer ?
#
loop_
_entity_poly.entity_id
_entity_poly.type
_entity_poly.pdbx_seq_one_letter_code
_entity_poly.pdbx_strand_id
1 'polypeptide(L)'
;MLGEINPDKSMEKKEYKTELKRLENELGSLQLRLRSVGLPVVIVFEGWGASGKGTHISRLVNPLDPRYFDVRTTGKLNEEKQMRPFLWSYWTYLPPKGQIVIMDKSWHRLILPGIREHWGLSNMEIHGFYYDVNAFERQLYDAGYLIIKLFLHISKDEQASRFKALAKEATTAWRLNERDLKQNEDYEHNLRQFEKLLRLTSTEENPWHVIEANDKRYASVKIMKTISERIKERLKEIENPKPPVKIQASATVLEKTLSKVHPDETISDEEYRLQLGFYQERMKMLGNKMFAKRRSAVIVYEGWDAAGKGGNIKRLTSEVDPRCYAVVPIGPPRPQEHSRHYLWRFMVKMPKDGHLTIFDRSWYGRVLVERIENLTPPHIWQRAYREINEMEQHLVTHGVVILKFWLHIDKDEQLRRFEDRKKDPSKAHKITEEDWRNREKWDEYEEAVDELLFRTHTSHAPWIIVESNHKKYARIKVLQTVTDALDDAMR
;
A
#
# COMPACT_ATOMS: atom_id res chain seq x y z
N MET A 1 -21.89 21.74 4.19
CA MET A 1 -21.37 21.06 2.96
C MET A 1 -22.44 20.19 2.32
N LEU A 2 -22.81 19.00 2.80
CA LEU A 2 -23.89 18.21 2.20
C LEU A 2 -25.28 18.81 2.46
N GLY A 3 -25.52 19.35 3.65
CA GLY A 3 -26.79 19.99 4.02
C GLY A 3 -27.13 21.28 3.21
N GLU A 4 -26.15 21.86 2.53
CA GLU A 4 -26.33 23.03 1.66
C GLU A 4 -26.58 22.65 0.20
N ILE A 5 -26.41 21.37 -0.14
CA ILE A 5 -26.60 20.87 -1.51
C ILE A 5 -28.06 20.52 -1.71
N ASN A 6 -28.69 21.16 -2.68
CA ASN A 6 -30.03 20.78 -3.11
C ASN A 6 -29.98 19.47 -3.93
N PRO A 7 -30.42 18.33 -3.39
CA PRO A 7 -30.38 17.05 -4.09
C PRO A 7 -31.42 16.92 -5.21
N ASP A 8 -32.37 17.87 -5.35
CA ASP A 8 -33.50 17.79 -6.26
C ASP A 8 -33.24 18.36 -7.66
N LYS A 9 -31.95 18.56 -7.99
CA LYS A 9 -31.61 18.91 -9.38
C LYS A 9 -32.09 17.83 -10.34
N SER A 10 -32.72 18.25 -11.41
CA SER A 10 -33.32 17.35 -12.41
C SER A 10 -32.90 17.73 -13.82
N MET A 11 -33.11 16.83 -14.77
CA MET A 11 -32.79 17.02 -16.18
C MET A 11 -33.91 16.50 -17.07
N GLU A 12 -34.27 17.29 -18.06
CA GLU A 12 -35.26 16.92 -19.04
C GLU A 12 -34.82 15.72 -19.91
N LYS A 13 -35.76 14.84 -20.26
CA LYS A 13 -35.45 13.57 -20.98
C LYS A 13 -34.76 13.80 -22.33
N LYS A 14 -35.09 14.87 -23.05
CA LYS A 14 -34.49 15.22 -24.35
C LYS A 14 -33.03 15.65 -24.16
N GLU A 15 -32.77 16.54 -23.25
CA GLU A 15 -31.44 17.02 -22.86
C GLU A 15 -30.56 15.85 -22.42
N TYR A 16 -31.10 15.03 -21.50
CA TYR A 16 -30.41 13.82 -21.01
C TYR A 16 -29.92 12.92 -22.15
N LYS A 17 -30.78 12.61 -23.14
CA LYS A 17 -30.39 11.73 -24.26
C LYS A 17 -29.24 12.31 -25.09
N THR A 18 -29.27 13.61 -25.32
CA THR A 18 -28.26 14.33 -26.13
C THR A 18 -26.93 14.36 -25.39
N GLU A 19 -26.94 14.78 -24.13
CA GLU A 19 -25.71 14.87 -23.32
C GLU A 19 -25.12 13.48 -23.01
N LEU A 20 -25.96 12.49 -22.73
CA LEU A 20 -25.48 11.13 -22.48
C LEU A 20 -24.70 10.60 -23.68
N LYS A 21 -25.27 10.68 -24.90
CA LYS A 21 -24.62 10.20 -26.12
C LYS A 21 -23.30 10.94 -26.40
N ARG A 22 -23.25 12.24 -26.18
CA ARG A 22 -22.04 13.04 -26.32
C ARG A 22 -20.94 12.57 -25.35
N LEU A 23 -21.30 12.39 -24.08
CA LEU A 23 -20.36 11.95 -23.02
C LEU A 23 -19.91 10.50 -23.20
N GLU A 24 -20.77 9.61 -23.69
CA GLU A 24 -20.39 8.23 -24.03
C GLU A 24 -19.29 8.20 -25.10
N ASN A 25 -19.46 8.95 -26.21
CA ASN A 25 -18.43 9.05 -27.24
C ASN A 25 -17.14 9.67 -26.73
N GLU A 26 -17.26 10.68 -25.90
CA GLU A 26 -16.12 11.37 -25.29
C GLU A 26 -15.32 10.44 -24.37
N LEU A 27 -15.98 9.69 -23.47
CA LEU A 27 -15.33 8.77 -22.55
C LEU A 27 -14.65 7.60 -23.27
N GLY A 28 -15.26 7.07 -24.34
CA GLY A 28 -14.60 6.07 -25.19
C GLY A 28 -13.29 6.59 -25.81
N SER A 29 -13.30 7.83 -26.31
CA SER A 29 -12.09 8.48 -26.86
C SER A 29 -11.04 8.75 -25.78
N LEU A 30 -11.47 9.19 -24.59
CA LEU A 30 -10.57 9.43 -23.46
C LEU A 30 -9.92 8.14 -22.97
N GLN A 31 -10.63 7.01 -22.97
CA GLN A 31 -10.03 5.72 -22.61
C GLN A 31 -8.87 5.35 -23.56
N LEU A 32 -8.96 5.63 -24.85
CA LEU A 32 -7.86 5.41 -25.78
C LEU A 32 -6.66 6.32 -25.48
N ARG A 33 -6.91 7.59 -25.18
CA ARG A 33 -5.85 8.54 -24.84
C ARG A 33 -5.14 8.18 -23.52
N LEU A 34 -5.88 7.85 -22.47
CA LEU A 34 -5.24 7.46 -21.20
C LEU A 34 -4.37 6.20 -21.33
N ARG A 35 -4.74 5.28 -22.25
CA ARG A 35 -3.91 4.11 -22.56
C ARG A 35 -2.61 4.51 -23.26
N SER A 36 -2.67 5.39 -24.24
CA SER A 36 -1.48 5.81 -25.00
C SER A 36 -0.44 6.52 -24.12
N VAL A 37 -0.88 7.29 -23.11
CA VAL A 37 0.02 7.96 -22.15
C VAL A 37 0.31 7.14 -20.91
N GLY A 38 -0.32 5.98 -20.76
CA GLY A 38 -0.12 5.11 -19.59
C GLY A 38 -0.71 5.66 -18.30
N LEU A 39 -1.79 6.47 -18.34
CA LEU A 39 -2.44 7.04 -17.15
C LEU A 39 -3.31 5.98 -16.43
N PRO A 40 -2.96 5.54 -15.21
CA PRO A 40 -3.84 4.68 -14.41
C PRO A 40 -4.91 5.52 -13.71
N VAL A 41 -6.18 5.07 -13.77
CA VAL A 41 -7.31 5.81 -13.20
C VAL A 41 -8.06 4.96 -12.17
N VAL A 42 -8.35 5.56 -11.03
CA VAL A 42 -9.17 4.97 -9.97
C VAL A 42 -10.42 5.83 -9.80
N ILE A 43 -11.61 5.25 -10.03
CA ILE A 43 -12.89 5.93 -9.85
C ILE A 43 -13.60 5.33 -8.66
N VAL A 44 -13.88 6.16 -7.65
CA VAL A 44 -14.50 5.75 -6.39
C VAL A 44 -15.95 6.22 -6.37
N PHE A 45 -16.87 5.28 -6.14
CA PHE A 45 -18.29 5.54 -5.90
C PHE A 45 -18.62 5.32 -4.42
N GLU A 46 -18.92 6.38 -3.71
CA GLU A 46 -19.45 6.37 -2.35
C GLU A 46 -20.81 7.05 -2.25
N GLY A 47 -21.46 7.00 -1.11
CA GLY A 47 -22.75 7.64 -0.89
C GLY A 47 -23.78 6.72 -0.24
N TRP A 48 -24.98 7.24 -0.10
CA TRP A 48 -26.10 6.62 0.61
C TRP A 48 -26.49 5.24 0.07
N GLY A 49 -27.10 4.41 0.92
CA GLY A 49 -27.84 3.22 0.50
C GLY A 49 -28.90 3.59 -0.52
N ALA A 50 -29.12 2.76 -1.53
CA ALA A 50 -30.03 3.02 -2.66
C ALA A 50 -29.81 4.31 -3.47
N SER A 51 -28.65 4.99 -3.32
CA SER A 51 -28.33 6.19 -4.13
C SER A 51 -28.15 5.90 -5.63
N GLY A 52 -28.10 4.63 -6.04
CA GLY A 52 -28.03 4.23 -7.45
C GLY A 52 -26.60 3.97 -7.96
N LYS A 53 -25.61 3.80 -7.08
CA LYS A 53 -24.21 3.53 -7.46
C LYS A 53 -24.08 2.49 -8.57
N GLY A 54 -24.61 1.29 -8.38
CA GLY A 54 -24.52 0.22 -9.39
C GLY A 54 -25.14 0.58 -10.72
N THR A 55 -26.26 1.32 -10.75
CA THR A 55 -26.89 1.80 -11.98
C THR A 55 -25.99 2.77 -12.73
N HIS A 56 -25.34 3.70 -12.01
CA HIS A 56 -24.44 4.68 -12.62
C HIS A 56 -23.13 4.05 -13.06
N ILE A 57 -22.60 3.08 -12.31
CA ILE A 57 -21.42 2.29 -12.72
C ILE A 57 -21.72 1.54 -14.03
N SER A 58 -22.86 0.82 -14.09
CA SER A 58 -23.25 0.11 -15.33
C SER A 58 -23.35 1.05 -16.54
N ARG A 59 -23.85 2.26 -16.32
CA ARG A 59 -23.96 3.26 -17.38
C ARG A 59 -22.61 3.86 -17.77
N LEU A 60 -21.72 4.07 -16.80
CA LEU A 60 -20.34 4.55 -17.02
C LEU A 60 -19.52 3.58 -17.87
N VAL A 61 -19.64 2.28 -17.60
CA VAL A 61 -18.83 1.26 -18.32
C VAL A 61 -19.35 0.93 -19.71
N ASN A 62 -20.59 1.28 -20.03
CA ASN A 62 -21.22 0.95 -21.32
C ASN A 62 -20.42 1.43 -22.56
N PRO A 63 -19.85 2.66 -22.59
CA PRO A 63 -19.03 3.14 -23.70
C PRO A 63 -17.57 2.69 -23.64
N LEU A 64 -17.12 2.02 -22.58
CA LEU A 64 -15.74 1.67 -22.37
C LEU A 64 -15.42 0.26 -22.91
N ASP A 65 -14.20 0.08 -23.43
CA ASP A 65 -13.69 -1.25 -23.80
C ASP A 65 -13.43 -2.08 -22.52
N PRO A 66 -14.12 -3.22 -22.34
CA PRO A 66 -14.05 -4.02 -21.13
C PRO A 66 -12.69 -4.64 -20.85
N ARG A 67 -11.78 -4.67 -21.80
CA ARG A 67 -10.41 -5.18 -21.62
C ARG A 67 -9.53 -4.26 -20.80
N TYR A 68 -9.93 -2.99 -20.60
CA TYR A 68 -9.10 -1.94 -20.00
C TYR A 68 -9.76 -1.26 -18.80
N PHE A 69 -10.81 -1.85 -18.26
CA PHE A 69 -11.33 -1.49 -16.96
C PHE A 69 -11.66 -2.72 -16.12
N ASP A 70 -11.74 -2.52 -14.81
CA ASP A 70 -12.17 -3.50 -13.83
C ASP A 70 -13.14 -2.85 -12.84
N VAL A 71 -14.19 -3.58 -12.44
CA VAL A 71 -15.13 -3.11 -11.41
C VAL A 71 -14.94 -3.94 -10.17
N ARG A 72 -14.60 -3.28 -9.07
CA ARG A 72 -14.40 -3.91 -7.76
C ARG A 72 -15.46 -3.45 -6.77
N THR A 73 -16.14 -4.41 -6.18
CA THR A 73 -17.10 -4.14 -5.12
C THR A 73 -16.49 -4.52 -3.78
N THR A 74 -16.49 -3.57 -2.85
CA THR A 74 -16.10 -3.85 -1.48
C THR A 74 -17.31 -4.48 -0.75
N GLY A 75 -17.42 -5.79 -0.86
CA GLY A 75 -18.44 -6.57 -0.17
C GLY A 75 -18.17 -6.76 1.33
N LYS A 76 -18.87 -7.71 1.98
CA LYS A 76 -18.49 -8.17 3.31
C LYS A 76 -17.03 -8.63 3.27
N LEU A 77 -16.25 -8.19 4.25
CA LEU A 77 -14.88 -8.66 4.38
C LEU A 77 -14.92 -10.16 4.67
N ASN A 78 -14.31 -10.94 3.79
CA ASN A 78 -14.07 -12.35 4.09
C ASN A 78 -12.94 -12.45 5.12
N GLU A 79 -12.79 -13.63 5.73
CA GLU A 79 -11.78 -13.87 6.77
C GLU A 79 -10.37 -13.46 6.31
N GLU A 80 -9.97 -13.78 5.09
CA GLU A 80 -8.68 -13.41 4.55
C GLU A 80 -8.42 -11.89 4.56
N LYS A 81 -9.42 -11.09 4.18
CA LYS A 81 -9.32 -9.63 4.17
C LYS A 81 -9.31 -9.03 5.58
N GLN A 82 -10.02 -9.69 6.52
CA GLN A 82 -10.01 -9.28 7.93
C GLN A 82 -8.66 -9.52 8.60
N MET A 83 -7.94 -10.55 8.14
CA MET A 83 -6.61 -10.92 8.63
C MET A 83 -5.47 -10.15 7.95
N ARG A 84 -5.74 -9.03 7.28
CA ARG A 84 -4.76 -8.24 6.55
C ARG A 84 -4.86 -6.77 6.91
N PRO A 85 -3.78 -5.98 6.78
CA PRO A 85 -3.86 -4.54 6.92
C PRO A 85 -4.94 -3.95 6.05
N PHE A 86 -5.68 -2.97 6.56
CA PHE A 86 -6.93 -2.52 5.96
C PHE A 86 -6.79 -2.03 4.50
N LEU A 87 -5.66 -1.40 4.13
CA LEU A 87 -5.40 -0.98 2.75
C LEU A 87 -4.92 -2.11 1.84
N TRP A 88 -4.59 -3.29 2.38
CA TRP A 88 -4.03 -4.40 1.60
C TRP A 88 -4.89 -4.78 0.39
N SER A 89 -6.20 -4.93 0.56
CA SER A 89 -7.11 -5.26 -0.54
C SER A 89 -7.09 -4.22 -1.64
N TYR A 90 -6.99 -2.95 -1.27
CA TYR A 90 -7.01 -1.85 -2.23
C TYR A 90 -5.69 -1.74 -2.99
N TRP A 91 -4.57 -2.05 -2.35
CA TRP A 91 -3.31 -2.25 -3.06
C TRP A 91 -3.42 -3.32 -4.14
N THR A 92 -4.06 -4.47 -3.83
CA THR A 92 -4.24 -5.56 -4.81
C THR A 92 -5.13 -5.17 -5.99
N TYR A 93 -6.02 -4.18 -5.83
CA TYR A 93 -6.94 -3.70 -6.86
C TYR A 93 -6.39 -2.57 -7.72
N LEU A 94 -5.22 -2.03 -7.42
CA LEU A 94 -4.65 -0.93 -8.20
C LEU A 94 -4.49 -1.31 -9.67
N PRO A 95 -5.00 -0.46 -10.60
CA PRO A 95 -4.86 -0.73 -12.03
C PRO A 95 -3.41 -0.56 -12.48
N PRO A 96 -2.96 -1.32 -13.47
CA PRO A 96 -1.73 -1.01 -14.16
C PRO A 96 -1.86 0.26 -14.98
N LYS A 97 -0.74 0.82 -15.42
CA LYS A 97 -0.70 1.98 -16.31
C LYS A 97 -1.64 1.80 -17.52
N GLY A 98 -2.41 2.84 -17.83
CA GLY A 98 -3.32 2.85 -18.96
C GLY A 98 -4.64 2.09 -18.75
N GLN A 99 -4.97 1.71 -17.52
CA GLN A 99 -6.22 1.04 -17.18
C GLN A 99 -7.03 1.80 -16.13
N ILE A 100 -8.30 1.46 -16.03
CA ILE A 100 -9.27 2.05 -15.10
C ILE A 100 -9.70 0.99 -14.10
N VAL A 101 -9.74 1.32 -12.81
CA VAL A 101 -10.50 0.56 -11.82
C VAL A 101 -11.65 1.41 -11.29
N ILE A 102 -12.84 0.83 -11.21
CA ILE A 102 -14.05 1.46 -10.68
C ILE A 102 -14.40 0.71 -9.39
N MET A 103 -14.48 1.45 -8.28
CA MET A 103 -14.77 0.89 -6.97
C MET A 103 -16.19 1.24 -6.54
N ASP A 104 -17.07 0.23 -6.45
CA ASP A 104 -18.34 0.35 -5.73
C ASP A 104 -18.08 0.19 -4.24
N LYS A 105 -17.99 1.31 -3.55
CA LYS A 105 -17.44 1.47 -2.21
C LYS A 105 -15.92 1.24 -2.16
N SER A 106 -15.23 1.97 -1.31
CA SER A 106 -13.78 2.06 -1.30
C SER A 106 -13.20 1.91 0.11
N TRP A 107 -11.92 2.25 0.26
CA TRP A 107 -11.22 2.35 1.54
C TRP A 107 -11.87 3.32 2.53
N HIS A 108 -12.60 4.33 2.06
CA HIS A 108 -13.30 5.28 2.91
C HIS A 108 -14.43 4.65 3.73
N ARG A 109 -14.97 3.52 3.28
CA ARG A 109 -16.08 2.85 3.96
C ARG A 109 -15.72 2.41 5.38
N LEU A 110 -14.48 2.03 5.62
CA LEU A 110 -14.04 1.54 6.94
C LEU A 110 -14.02 2.61 8.02
N ILE A 111 -14.02 3.87 7.60
CA ILE A 111 -14.09 5.03 8.50
C ILE A 111 -15.55 5.39 8.87
N LEU A 112 -16.54 4.81 8.15
CA LEU A 112 -17.95 5.11 8.35
C LEU A 112 -18.53 4.42 9.60
N PRO A 113 -19.51 5.06 10.27
CA PRO A 113 -20.23 4.46 11.39
C PRO A 113 -20.85 3.10 11.02
N GLY A 114 -21.00 2.22 11.98
CA GLY A 114 -21.57 0.88 11.81
C GLY A 114 -20.59 -0.16 11.27
N ILE A 115 -19.55 0.21 10.54
CA ILE A 115 -18.41 -0.69 10.27
C ILE A 115 -17.39 -0.54 11.38
N ARG A 116 -17.14 0.68 11.78
CA ARG A 116 -16.32 1.10 12.89
C ARG A 116 -16.72 0.40 14.21
N GLU A 117 -18.01 0.39 14.56
CA GLU A 117 -18.56 -0.29 15.74
C GLU A 117 -18.35 -1.82 15.67
N HIS A 118 -18.48 -2.38 14.47
CA HIS A 118 -18.26 -3.81 14.24
C HIS A 118 -16.79 -4.24 14.47
N TRP A 119 -15.84 -3.32 14.33
CA TRP A 119 -14.42 -3.57 14.53
C TRP A 119 -13.92 -3.18 15.93
N GLY A 120 -14.77 -2.61 16.78
CA GLY A 120 -14.41 -2.17 18.13
C GLY A 120 -13.32 -1.08 18.17
N LEU A 121 -13.21 -0.28 17.10
CA LEU A 121 -12.15 0.70 16.96
C LEU A 121 -12.34 1.92 17.87
N SER A 122 -11.29 2.34 18.55
CA SER A 122 -11.22 3.56 19.33
C SER A 122 -11.24 4.83 18.44
N ASN A 123 -11.56 5.97 19.02
CA ASN A 123 -11.48 7.24 18.29
C ASN A 123 -10.06 7.58 17.78
N MET A 124 -9.04 7.16 18.51
CA MET A 124 -7.64 7.38 18.13
C MET A 124 -7.27 6.56 16.88
N GLU A 125 -7.66 5.29 16.84
CA GLU A 125 -7.45 4.42 15.67
C GLU A 125 -8.13 4.98 14.43
N ILE A 126 -9.31 5.57 14.58
CA ILE A 126 -10.04 6.20 13.48
C ILE A 126 -9.33 7.45 12.95
N HIS A 127 -8.73 8.25 13.80
CA HIS A 127 -7.90 9.36 13.34
C HIS A 127 -6.69 8.86 12.55
N GLY A 128 -6.08 7.76 12.97
CA GLY A 128 -5.03 7.07 12.22
C GLY A 128 -5.49 6.66 10.81
N PHE A 129 -6.69 6.13 10.66
CA PHE A 129 -7.22 5.74 9.33
C PHE A 129 -7.42 6.91 8.37
N TYR A 130 -7.84 8.09 8.84
CA TYR A 130 -7.90 9.28 7.99
C TYR A 130 -6.52 9.66 7.46
N TYR A 131 -5.51 9.60 8.33
CA TYR A 131 -4.12 9.84 7.94
C TYR A 131 -3.65 8.81 6.89
N ASP A 132 -3.86 7.52 7.14
CA ASP A 132 -3.46 6.43 6.25
C ASP A 132 -4.13 6.53 4.87
N VAL A 133 -5.42 6.89 4.83
CA VAL A 133 -6.17 7.12 3.60
C VAL A 133 -5.57 8.27 2.80
N ASN A 134 -5.33 9.41 3.43
CA ASN A 134 -4.76 10.58 2.76
C ASN A 134 -3.33 10.32 2.30
N ALA A 135 -2.53 9.60 3.09
CA ALA A 135 -1.19 9.19 2.70
C ALA A 135 -1.22 8.24 1.48
N PHE A 136 -2.11 7.25 1.49
CA PHE A 136 -2.29 6.32 0.37
C PHE A 136 -2.71 7.03 -0.92
N GLU A 137 -3.71 7.91 -0.86
CA GLU A 137 -4.18 8.67 -2.03
C GLU A 137 -3.09 9.60 -2.57
N ARG A 138 -2.34 10.27 -1.68
CA ARG A 138 -1.22 11.12 -2.09
C ARG A 138 -0.11 10.30 -2.74
N GLN A 139 0.28 9.16 -2.17
CA GLN A 139 1.29 8.27 -2.76
C GLN A 139 0.90 7.83 -4.17
N LEU A 140 -0.37 7.51 -4.38
CA LEU A 140 -0.88 7.16 -5.71
C LEU A 140 -0.84 8.35 -6.66
N TYR A 141 -1.29 9.54 -6.23
CA TYR A 141 -1.22 10.76 -7.03
C TYR A 141 0.21 11.10 -7.43
N ASP A 142 1.15 11.06 -6.48
CA ASP A 142 2.58 11.28 -6.69
C ASP A 142 3.19 10.24 -7.66
N ALA A 143 2.64 9.04 -7.71
CA ALA A 143 3.02 7.98 -8.65
C ALA A 143 2.34 8.10 -10.03
N GLY A 144 1.57 9.16 -10.25
CA GLY A 144 0.92 9.46 -11.53
C GLY A 144 -0.49 8.91 -11.69
N TYR A 145 -1.10 8.34 -10.65
CA TYR A 145 -2.51 7.92 -10.70
C TYR A 145 -3.45 9.13 -10.71
N LEU A 146 -4.57 8.99 -11.39
CA LEU A 146 -5.71 9.89 -11.27
C LEU A 146 -6.77 9.21 -10.38
N ILE A 147 -7.11 9.82 -9.26
CA ILE A 147 -8.18 9.36 -8.36
C ILE A 147 -9.37 10.32 -8.50
N ILE A 148 -10.54 9.78 -8.84
CA ILE A 148 -11.79 10.53 -8.98
C ILE A 148 -12.77 10.01 -7.93
N LYS A 149 -13.11 10.83 -6.94
CA LYS A 149 -13.98 10.46 -5.82
C LYS A 149 -15.36 11.07 -6.00
N LEU A 150 -16.38 10.20 -6.13
CA LEU A 150 -17.77 10.58 -6.34
C LEU A 150 -18.60 10.19 -5.11
N PHE A 151 -19.30 11.15 -4.51
CA PHE A 151 -20.25 10.92 -3.42
C PHE A 151 -21.67 11.17 -3.90
N LEU A 152 -22.48 10.10 -3.98
CA LEU A 152 -23.88 10.18 -4.41
C LEU A 152 -24.78 10.55 -3.24
N HIS A 153 -25.31 11.78 -3.26
CA HIS A 153 -26.17 12.35 -2.25
C HIS A 153 -27.65 12.28 -2.67
N ILE A 154 -28.48 11.70 -1.83
CA ILE A 154 -29.94 11.67 -1.96
C ILE A 154 -30.57 12.14 -0.65
N SER A 155 -31.79 12.69 -0.71
CA SER A 155 -32.56 13.08 0.46
C SER A 155 -33.06 11.87 1.25
N LYS A 156 -33.43 12.09 2.50
CA LYS A 156 -34.02 11.07 3.39
C LYS A 156 -35.28 10.44 2.77
N ASP A 157 -36.14 11.30 2.23
CA ASP A 157 -37.42 10.87 1.64
C ASP A 157 -37.21 10.06 0.36
N GLU A 158 -36.29 10.49 -0.50
CA GLU A 158 -35.93 9.75 -1.72
C GLU A 158 -35.33 8.39 -1.36
N GLN A 159 -34.46 8.32 -0.35
CA GLN A 159 -33.91 7.07 0.14
C GLN A 159 -35.00 6.11 0.63
N ALA A 160 -35.94 6.61 1.46
CA ALA A 160 -37.07 5.80 1.96
C ALA A 160 -37.97 5.33 0.82
N SER A 161 -38.24 6.18 -0.18
CA SER A 161 -39.01 5.84 -1.36
C SER A 161 -38.36 4.71 -2.17
N ARG A 162 -37.02 4.80 -2.38
CA ARG A 162 -36.26 3.75 -3.09
C ARG A 162 -36.21 2.45 -2.32
N PHE A 163 -36.12 2.47 -0.99
CA PHE A 163 -36.18 1.26 -0.17
C PHE A 163 -37.55 0.55 -0.31
N LYS A 164 -38.64 1.31 -0.29
CA LYS A 164 -39.98 0.76 -0.53
C LYS A 164 -40.11 0.13 -1.92
N ALA A 165 -39.51 0.75 -2.95
CA ALA A 165 -39.50 0.22 -4.30
C ALA A 165 -38.71 -1.09 -4.40
N LEU A 166 -37.51 -1.13 -3.80
CA LEU A 166 -36.66 -2.34 -3.78
C LEU A 166 -37.30 -3.50 -3.03
N ALA A 167 -38.01 -3.23 -1.93
CA ALA A 167 -38.68 -4.25 -1.14
C ALA A 167 -39.90 -4.91 -1.85
N LYS A 168 -40.56 -4.18 -2.76
CA LYS A 168 -41.72 -4.66 -3.50
C LYS A 168 -41.38 -5.75 -4.53
N GLU A 169 -40.20 -5.75 -5.09
CA GLU A 169 -39.78 -6.66 -6.15
C GLU A 169 -38.93 -7.80 -5.58
N ALA A 170 -39.38 -9.06 -5.74
CA ALA A 170 -38.65 -10.23 -5.26
C ALA A 170 -37.20 -10.32 -5.80
N THR A 171 -36.95 -9.82 -7.02
CA THR A 171 -35.65 -9.81 -7.67
C THR A 171 -34.69 -8.79 -7.09
N THR A 172 -35.17 -7.81 -6.33
CA THR A 172 -34.35 -6.70 -5.77
C THR A 172 -34.41 -6.61 -4.25
N ALA A 173 -35.38 -7.26 -3.61
CA ALA A 173 -35.59 -7.23 -2.14
C ALA A 173 -34.35 -7.67 -1.35
N TRP A 174 -33.56 -8.60 -1.85
CA TRP A 174 -32.32 -9.06 -1.25
C TRP A 174 -31.21 -7.99 -1.17
N ARG A 175 -31.36 -6.88 -1.92
CA ARG A 175 -30.41 -5.75 -1.91
C ARG A 175 -30.60 -4.84 -0.70
N LEU A 176 -31.74 -4.94 -0.05
CA LEU A 176 -32.07 -4.18 1.15
C LEU A 176 -31.69 -4.98 2.39
N ASN A 177 -30.91 -4.41 3.28
CA ASN A 177 -30.52 -5.03 4.54
C ASN A 177 -30.83 -4.09 5.73
N GLU A 178 -30.77 -4.63 6.94
CA GLU A 178 -31.07 -3.88 8.17
C GLU A 178 -30.21 -2.61 8.35
N ARG A 179 -28.96 -2.63 7.89
CA ARG A 179 -28.08 -1.45 7.95
C ARG A 179 -28.57 -0.31 7.05
N ASP A 180 -29.16 -0.67 5.88
CA ASP A 180 -29.69 0.36 4.99
C ASP A 180 -30.92 1.03 5.63
N LEU A 181 -31.79 0.25 6.28
CA LEU A 181 -32.95 0.79 7.01
C LEU A 181 -32.51 1.68 8.17
N LYS A 182 -31.61 1.20 9.01
CA LYS A 182 -31.05 1.98 10.12
C LYS A 182 -30.35 3.25 9.63
N GLN A 183 -29.70 3.22 8.46
CA GLN A 183 -29.08 4.43 7.88
C GLN A 183 -30.13 5.51 7.58
N ASN A 184 -31.33 5.16 7.16
CA ASN A 184 -32.41 6.11 6.90
C ASN A 184 -33.06 6.59 8.22
N GLU A 185 -33.25 5.71 9.18
CA GLU A 185 -33.75 6.09 10.52
C GLU A 185 -32.83 7.15 11.14
N ASP A 186 -31.52 6.90 11.14
CA ASP A 186 -30.49 7.78 11.71
C ASP A 186 -29.89 8.74 10.66
N TYR A 187 -30.69 9.20 9.68
CA TYR A 187 -30.21 9.96 8.54
C TYR A 187 -29.34 11.17 8.93
N GLU A 188 -29.79 11.99 9.85
CA GLU A 188 -29.08 13.21 10.28
C GLU A 188 -27.73 12.88 10.96
N HIS A 189 -27.67 11.79 11.71
CA HIS A 189 -26.40 11.33 12.28
C HIS A 189 -25.45 10.88 11.17
N ASN A 190 -25.91 10.08 10.24
CA ASN A 190 -25.11 9.61 9.11
C ASN A 190 -24.67 10.76 8.20
N LEU A 191 -25.52 11.77 7.99
CA LEU A 191 -25.19 12.98 7.24
C LEU A 191 -23.96 13.68 7.83
N ARG A 192 -23.96 13.93 9.14
CA ARG A 192 -22.80 14.54 9.84
C ARG A 192 -21.54 13.69 9.72
N GLN A 193 -21.65 12.36 9.74
CA GLN A 193 -20.50 11.49 9.59
C GLN A 193 -19.96 11.51 8.15
N PHE A 194 -20.82 11.54 7.15
CA PHE A 194 -20.40 11.71 5.76
C PHE A 194 -19.76 13.08 5.54
N GLU A 195 -20.30 14.15 6.08
CA GLU A 195 -19.66 15.47 6.00
C GLU A 195 -18.26 15.47 6.61
N LYS A 196 -18.10 14.84 7.78
CA LYS A 196 -16.80 14.69 8.43
C LYS A 196 -15.82 13.90 7.52
N LEU A 197 -16.27 12.78 6.95
CA LEU A 197 -15.49 11.98 6.03
C LEU A 197 -15.03 12.82 4.83
N LEU A 198 -15.96 13.45 4.12
CA LEU A 198 -15.65 14.24 2.94
C LEU A 198 -14.67 15.37 3.25
N ARG A 199 -14.88 16.09 4.37
CA ARG A 199 -14.00 17.18 4.80
C ARG A 199 -12.59 16.71 5.12
N LEU A 200 -12.43 15.57 5.81
CA LEU A 200 -11.13 15.09 6.28
C LEU A 200 -10.34 14.33 5.20
N THR A 201 -11.01 13.90 4.13
CA THR A 201 -10.37 13.15 3.03
C THR A 201 -10.46 13.87 1.68
N SER A 202 -10.89 15.14 1.63
CA SER A 202 -10.82 15.96 0.42
C SER A 202 -9.52 16.75 0.44
N THR A 203 -8.62 16.43 -0.49
CA THR A 203 -7.38 17.18 -0.70
C THR A 203 -7.45 17.94 -2.03
N GLU A 204 -6.53 18.86 -2.25
CA GLU A 204 -6.46 19.61 -3.50
C GLU A 204 -6.25 18.69 -4.71
N GLU A 205 -5.39 17.69 -4.57
CA GLU A 205 -5.07 16.72 -5.61
C GLU A 205 -6.20 15.71 -5.83
N ASN A 206 -6.88 15.29 -4.76
CA ASN A 206 -7.93 14.27 -4.77
C ASN A 206 -9.22 14.79 -4.09
N PRO A 207 -9.94 15.75 -4.69
CA PRO A 207 -11.17 16.29 -4.12
C PRO A 207 -12.34 15.33 -4.25
N TRP A 208 -13.30 15.44 -3.34
CA TRP A 208 -14.61 14.82 -3.47
C TRP A 208 -15.52 15.62 -4.38
N HIS A 209 -16.21 14.94 -5.28
CA HIS A 209 -17.27 15.49 -6.12
C HIS A 209 -18.62 14.98 -5.62
N VAL A 210 -19.42 15.87 -5.07
CA VAL A 210 -20.78 15.52 -4.62
C VAL A 210 -21.73 15.53 -5.82
N ILE A 211 -22.47 14.45 -5.96
CA ILE A 211 -23.44 14.22 -7.04
C ILE A 211 -24.85 14.24 -6.44
N GLU A 212 -25.66 15.19 -6.84
CA GLU A 212 -27.09 15.24 -6.53
C GLU A 212 -27.78 14.09 -7.26
N ALA A 213 -28.30 13.12 -6.50
CA ALA A 213 -28.69 11.84 -7.08
C ALA A 213 -30.18 11.48 -6.90
N ASN A 214 -31.05 12.47 -6.55
CA ASN A 214 -32.49 12.25 -6.55
C ASN A 214 -32.98 11.97 -7.98
N ASP A 215 -32.62 12.77 -8.97
CA ASP A 215 -32.88 12.49 -10.39
C ASP A 215 -31.75 11.64 -10.99
N LYS A 216 -32.07 10.41 -11.42
CA LYS A 216 -31.10 9.48 -12.00
C LYS A 216 -30.51 9.95 -13.34
N ARG A 217 -31.22 10.79 -14.10
CA ARG A 217 -30.76 11.32 -15.40
C ARG A 217 -29.70 12.39 -15.15
N TYR A 218 -30.02 13.35 -14.28
CA TYR A 218 -29.09 14.41 -13.88
C TYR A 218 -27.81 13.81 -13.29
N ALA A 219 -27.95 12.90 -12.33
CA ALA A 219 -26.80 12.24 -11.68
C ALA A 219 -25.89 11.52 -12.70
N SER A 220 -26.47 10.79 -13.68
CA SER A 220 -25.68 10.09 -14.70
C SER A 220 -24.84 11.05 -15.55
N VAL A 221 -25.45 12.14 -16.01
CA VAL A 221 -24.76 13.15 -16.83
C VAL A 221 -23.67 13.84 -16.00
N LYS A 222 -23.99 14.26 -14.76
CA LYS A 222 -23.01 14.90 -13.87
C LYS A 222 -21.82 13.98 -13.59
N ILE A 223 -22.04 12.70 -13.28
CA ILE A 223 -20.96 11.71 -13.06
C ILE A 223 -20.04 11.62 -14.28
N MET A 224 -20.63 11.37 -15.47
CA MET A 224 -19.83 11.18 -16.69
C MET A 224 -19.09 12.47 -17.08
N LYS A 225 -19.72 13.63 -16.90
CA LYS A 225 -19.11 14.94 -17.15
C LYS A 225 -17.92 15.16 -16.21
N THR A 226 -18.11 14.96 -14.89
CA THR A 226 -17.04 15.09 -13.88
C THR A 226 -15.85 14.19 -14.22
N ILE A 227 -16.10 12.91 -14.53
CA ILE A 227 -15.04 11.96 -14.88
C ILE A 227 -14.30 12.42 -16.15
N SER A 228 -15.03 12.84 -17.19
CA SER A 228 -14.45 13.33 -18.43
C SER A 228 -13.57 14.56 -18.21
N GLU A 229 -14.06 15.54 -17.44
CA GLU A 229 -13.33 16.76 -17.11
C GLU A 229 -12.04 16.47 -16.34
N ARG A 230 -12.10 15.64 -15.30
CA ARG A 230 -10.91 15.25 -14.50
C ARG A 230 -9.87 14.50 -15.34
N ILE A 231 -10.30 13.60 -16.23
CA ILE A 231 -9.37 12.91 -17.15
C ILE A 231 -8.72 13.92 -18.11
N LYS A 232 -9.48 14.85 -18.69
CA LYS A 232 -8.94 15.90 -19.59
C LYS A 232 -7.94 16.81 -18.89
N GLU A 233 -8.24 17.23 -17.66
CA GLU A 233 -7.33 18.04 -16.84
C GLU A 233 -6.01 17.32 -16.63
N ARG A 234 -6.07 16.05 -16.20
CA ARG A 234 -4.86 15.26 -15.96
C ARG A 234 -4.05 14.99 -17.24
N LEU A 235 -4.71 14.74 -18.36
CA LEU A 235 -4.03 14.59 -19.64
C LEU A 235 -3.30 15.87 -20.06
N LYS A 236 -3.92 17.06 -19.84
CA LYS A 236 -3.25 18.34 -20.09
C LYS A 236 -2.03 18.56 -19.21
N GLU A 237 -2.08 18.16 -17.94
CA GLU A 237 -0.92 18.23 -17.02
C GLU A 237 0.23 17.34 -17.51
N ILE A 238 -0.07 16.14 -18.03
CA ILE A 238 0.91 15.21 -18.57
C ILE A 238 1.53 15.75 -19.87
N GLU A 239 0.72 16.33 -20.74
CA GLU A 239 1.16 16.93 -22.02
C GLU A 239 1.98 18.22 -21.80
N ASN A 240 1.70 18.97 -20.72
CA ASN A 240 2.37 20.21 -20.35
C ASN A 240 2.88 20.13 -18.91
N PRO A 241 3.92 19.33 -18.65
CA PRO A 241 4.41 19.11 -17.29
C PRO A 241 4.97 20.42 -16.70
N LYS A 242 4.51 20.76 -15.50
CA LYS A 242 5.13 21.82 -14.72
C LYS A 242 6.59 21.41 -14.41
N PRO A 243 7.52 22.35 -14.44
CA PRO A 243 8.88 22.01 -14.06
C PRO A 243 8.89 21.42 -12.63
N PRO A 244 9.67 20.37 -12.39
CA PRO A 244 9.74 19.76 -11.07
C PRO A 244 10.16 20.83 -10.05
N VAL A 245 9.43 20.88 -8.94
CA VAL A 245 9.81 21.72 -7.81
C VAL A 245 11.20 21.26 -7.38
N LYS A 246 12.19 22.14 -7.50
CA LYS A 246 13.54 21.86 -6.98
C LYS A 246 13.40 21.76 -5.46
N ILE A 247 13.32 20.55 -4.95
CA ILE A 247 13.49 20.32 -3.52
C ILE A 247 14.95 20.68 -3.26
N GLN A 248 15.18 21.85 -2.64
CA GLN A 248 16.50 22.14 -2.11
C GLN A 248 16.77 21.04 -1.08
N ALA A 249 17.72 20.16 -1.41
CA ALA A 249 18.25 19.25 -0.42
C ALA A 249 18.81 20.14 0.70
N SER A 250 18.13 20.20 1.83
CA SER A 250 18.71 20.75 3.05
C SER A 250 19.99 19.95 3.25
N ALA A 251 21.13 20.64 3.28
CA ALA A 251 22.41 20.04 3.61
C ALA A 251 22.38 19.67 5.10
N THR A 252 21.62 18.64 5.43
CA THR A 252 21.64 18.03 6.75
C THR A 252 22.99 17.31 6.82
N VAL A 253 23.83 17.71 7.76
CA VAL A 253 25.06 16.96 8.06
C VAL A 253 24.59 15.61 8.59
N LEU A 254 24.63 14.60 7.72
CA LEU A 254 24.26 13.24 8.10
C LEU A 254 25.35 12.69 9.02
N GLU A 255 24.95 12.16 10.15
CA GLU A 255 25.84 11.45 11.03
C GLU A 255 26.27 10.14 10.33
N LYS A 256 27.58 9.95 10.17
CA LYS A 256 28.13 8.70 9.61
C LYS A 256 27.95 7.58 10.64
N THR A 257 26.87 6.84 10.51
CA THR A 257 26.48 5.78 11.44
C THR A 257 27.28 4.51 11.20
N LEU A 258 27.46 4.11 9.94
CA LEU A 258 28.15 2.86 9.61
C LEU A 258 29.63 2.90 9.95
N SER A 259 30.31 4.03 9.77
CA SER A 259 31.74 4.16 10.11
C SER A 259 32.05 4.01 11.60
N LYS A 260 31.03 4.07 12.48
CA LYS A 260 31.14 3.85 13.93
C LYS A 260 30.89 2.40 14.32
N VAL A 261 30.44 1.57 13.42
CA VAL A 261 30.15 0.16 13.67
C VAL A 261 31.40 -0.68 13.40
N HIS A 262 31.87 -1.35 14.42
CA HIS A 262 32.94 -2.34 14.31
C HIS A 262 32.35 -3.71 14.03
N PRO A 263 32.47 -4.27 12.79
CA PRO A 263 31.75 -5.48 12.40
C PRO A 263 32.40 -6.79 12.88
N ASP A 264 33.40 -6.75 13.79
CA ASP A 264 34.29 -7.84 14.19
C ASP A 264 33.84 -8.63 15.42
N GLU A 265 32.62 -8.43 15.87
CA GLU A 265 32.06 -9.20 16.99
C GLU A 265 32.07 -10.70 16.69
N THR A 266 32.50 -11.51 17.64
CA THR A 266 32.71 -12.95 17.47
C THR A 266 32.01 -13.78 18.53
N ILE A 267 31.85 -15.05 18.26
CA ILE A 267 31.30 -16.05 19.17
C ILE A 267 32.05 -17.37 18.98
N SER A 268 32.30 -18.10 20.03
CA SER A 268 32.93 -19.43 19.95
C SER A 268 32.02 -20.46 19.26
N ASP A 269 32.62 -21.53 18.77
CA ASP A 269 31.86 -22.60 18.09
C ASP A 269 30.94 -23.37 19.05
N GLU A 270 31.34 -23.51 20.28
CA GLU A 270 30.54 -24.17 21.31
C GLU A 270 29.33 -23.32 21.68
N GLU A 271 29.57 -22.06 22.02
CA GLU A 271 28.51 -21.11 22.33
C GLU A 271 27.52 -20.92 21.17
N TYR A 272 28.04 -20.83 19.95
CA TYR A 272 27.19 -20.76 18.76
C TYR A 272 26.24 -21.96 18.66
N ARG A 273 26.71 -23.19 18.89
CA ARG A 273 25.87 -24.38 18.83
C ARG A 273 24.78 -24.38 19.89
N LEU A 274 25.12 -23.99 21.12
CA LEU A 274 24.17 -23.90 22.23
C LEU A 274 23.10 -22.84 21.96
N GLN A 275 23.52 -21.62 21.61
CA GLN A 275 22.60 -20.51 21.37
C GLN A 275 21.75 -20.75 20.12
N LEU A 276 22.31 -21.32 19.04
CA LEU A 276 21.55 -21.64 17.84
C LEU A 276 20.38 -22.58 18.16
N GLY A 277 20.65 -23.70 18.86
CA GLY A 277 19.59 -24.64 19.24
C GLY A 277 18.53 -24.00 20.12
N PHE A 278 18.95 -23.19 21.10
CA PHE A 278 18.04 -22.48 22.01
C PHE A 278 17.09 -21.52 21.23
N TYR A 279 17.64 -20.65 20.39
CA TYR A 279 16.82 -19.67 19.68
C TYR A 279 15.98 -20.30 18.56
N GLN A 280 16.41 -21.39 17.95
CA GLN A 280 15.62 -22.12 16.96
C GLN A 280 14.40 -22.79 17.59
N GLU A 281 14.54 -23.45 18.76
CA GLU A 281 13.39 -23.99 19.47
C GLU A 281 12.46 -22.87 19.97
N ARG A 282 13.03 -21.73 20.43
CA ARG A 282 12.23 -20.56 20.78
C ARG A 282 11.43 -20.01 19.58
N MET A 283 12.04 -19.94 18.37
CA MET A 283 11.35 -19.54 17.15
C MET A 283 10.20 -20.47 16.78
N LYS A 284 10.36 -21.77 16.95
CA LYS A 284 9.30 -22.76 16.73
C LYS A 284 8.11 -22.52 17.67
N MET A 285 8.36 -22.32 18.96
CA MET A 285 7.31 -22.01 19.95
C MET A 285 6.62 -20.68 19.63
N LEU A 286 7.38 -19.64 19.28
CA LEU A 286 6.86 -18.33 18.95
C LEU A 286 6.05 -18.35 17.64
N GLY A 287 6.44 -19.12 16.63
CA GLY A 287 5.67 -19.33 15.41
C GLY A 287 4.26 -19.88 15.69
N ASN A 288 4.16 -20.88 16.56
CA ASN A 288 2.87 -21.42 16.99
C ASN A 288 2.04 -20.40 17.79
N LYS A 289 2.68 -19.64 18.70
CA LYS A 289 2.03 -18.60 19.50
C LYS A 289 1.53 -17.43 18.63
N MET A 290 2.31 -17.01 17.62
CA MET A 290 1.90 -16.01 16.62
C MET A 290 0.62 -16.44 15.91
N PHE A 291 0.58 -17.67 15.41
CA PHE A 291 -0.60 -18.20 14.73
C PHE A 291 -1.84 -18.19 15.63
N ALA A 292 -1.70 -18.68 16.88
CA ALA A 292 -2.79 -18.73 17.85
C ALA A 292 -3.31 -17.34 18.24
N LYS A 293 -2.41 -16.37 18.43
CA LYS A 293 -2.74 -14.97 18.80
C LYS A 293 -3.05 -14.07 17.60
N ARG A 294 -3.00 -14.58 16.38
CA ARG A 294 -3.18 -13.81 15.13
C ARG A 294 -2.26 -12.59 15.05
N ARG A 295 -1.00 -12.74 15.53
CA ARG A 295 0.03 -11.72 15.41
C ARG A 295 0.91 -12.00 14.21
N SER A 296 1.15 -11.00 13.37
CA SER A 296 1.99 -11.12 12.17
C SER A 296 3.28 -10.34 12.31
N ALA A 297 4.28 -10.77 11.56
CA ALA A 297 5.55 -10.06 11.52
C ALA A 297 6.09 -9.94 10.09
N VAL A 298 6.82 -8.87 9.85
CA VAL A 298 7.59 -8.61 8.63
C VAL A 298 9.05 -8.43 9.02
N ILE A 299 9.92 -9.22 8.44
CA ILE A 299 11.36 -9.12 8.65
C ILE A 299 12.01 -8.68 7.35
N VAL A 300 12.76 -7.60 7.40
CA VAL A 300 13.49 -7.03 6.27
C VAL A 300 14.97 -7.27 6.45
N TYR A 301 15.59 -7.88 5.45
CA TYR A 301 17.03 -8.05 5.36
C TYR A 301 17.60 -7.15 4.28
N GLU A 302 18.38 -6.16 4.69
CA GLU A 302 19.25 -5.37 3.85
C GLU A 302 20.72 -5.57 4.27
N GLY A 303 21.65 -5.08 3.51
CA GLY A 303 23.07 -5.18 3.81
C GLY A 303 23.92 -5.44 2.57
N TRP A 304 25.22 -5.35 2.76
CA TRP A 304 26.19 -5.51 1.69
C TRP A 304 26.06 -6.83 0.95
N ASP A 305 26.50 -6.86 -0.30
CA ASP A 305 26.58 -8.13 -1.03
C ASP A 305 27.57 -9.06 -0.33
N ALA A 306 27.24 -10.35 -0.29
CA ALA A 306 27.91 -11.36 0.53
C ALA A 306 27.87 -11.19 2.06
N ALA A 307 27.14 -10.21 2.63
CA ALA A 307 27.02 -10.05 4.09
C ALA A 307 26.39 -11.25 4.83
N GLY A 308 25.66 -12.12 4.13
CA GLY A 308 25.14 -13.36 4.70
C GLY A 308 23.64 -13.43 4.91
N LYS A 309 22.87 -12.57 4.23
CA LYS A 309 21.39 -12.51 4.30
C LYS A 309 20.73 -13.88 4.19
N GLY A 310 20.92 -14.61 3.10
CA GLY A 310 20.30 -15.93 2.92
C GLY A 310 20.73 -16.98 3.96
N GLY A 311 21.95 -16.87 4.50
CA GLY A 311 22.42 -17.75 5.58
C GLY A 311 21.72 -17.48 6.91
N ASN A 312 21.38 -16.23 7.21
CA ASN A 312 20.58 -15.83 8.36
C ASN A 312 19.13 -16.32 8.20
N ILE A 313 18.50 -16.01 7.06
CA ILE A 313 17.13 -16.43 6.75
C ILE A 313 16.96 -17.95 6.94
N LYS A 314 17.89 -18.73 6.40
CA LYS A 314 17.86 -20.20 6.55
C LYS A 314 17.88 -20.67 8.01
N ARG A 315 18.63 -19.98 8.92
CA ARG A 315 18.67 -20.35 10.36
C ARG A 315 17.43 -19.89 11.09
N LEU A 316 16.92 -18.74 10.73
CA LEU A 316 15.70 -18.20 11.29
C LEU A 316 14.48 -19.08 11.02
N THR A 317 14.40 -19.66 9.81
CA THR A 317 13.23 -20.43 9.38
C THR A 317 13.33 -21.94 9.60
N SER A 318 14.48 -22.47 10.03
CA SER A 318 14.74 -23.91 10.07
C SER A 318 13.77 -24.74 10.91
N GLU A 319 13.27 -24.17 12.00
CA GLU A 319 12.33 -24.85 12.93
C GLU A 319 10.91 -24.26 12.90
N VAL A 320 10.67 -23.24 12.05
CA VAL A 320 9.36 -22.65 11.90
C VAL A 320 8.53 -23.46 10.89
N ASP A 321 7.26 -23.73 11.21
CA ASP A 321 6.37 -24.43 10.27
C ASP A 321 6.31 -23.65 8.92
N PRO A 322 6.66 -24.31 7.79
CA PRO A 322 6.72 -23.63 6.49
C PRO A 322 5.37 -23.09 6.02
N ARG A 323 4.26 -23.48 6.62
CA ARG A 323 2.93 -22.92 6.35
C ARG A 323 2.72 -21.55 6.99
N CYS A 324 3.52 -21.21 8.02
CA CYS A 324 3.39 -19.99 8.79
C CYS A 324 4.32 -18.87 8.31
N TYR A 325 5.20 -19.11 7.33
CA TYR A 325 6.08 -18.06 6.81
C TYR A 325 6.21 -18.07 5.28
N ALA A 326 6.62 -16.94 4.75
CA ALA A 326 7.01 -16.79 3.35
C ALA A 326 8.35 -16.04 3.28
N VAL A 327 9.27 -16.53 2.45
CA VAL A 327 10.50 -15.80 2.09
C VAL A 327 10.31 -15.21 0.70
N VAL A 328 10.48 -13.90 0.59
CA VAL A 328 10.27 -13.14 -0.64
C VAL A 328 11.61 -12.55 -1.10
N PRO A 329 12.31 -13.22 -2.04
CA PRO A 329 13.49 -12.63 -2.65
C PRO A 329 13.09 -11.49 -3.60
N ILE A 330 13.78 -10.36 -3.49
CA ILE A 330 13.52 -9.17 -4.29
C ILE A 330 14.65 -8.97 -5.30
N GLY A 331 14.29 -9.03 -6.56
CA GLY A 331 15.14 -8.70 -7.71
C GLY A 331 14.54 -7.55 -8.54
N PRO A 332 15.02 -7.30 -9.75
CA PRO A 332 14.47 -6.32 -10.66
C PRO A 332 12.94 -6.49 -10.82
N PRO A 333 12.18 -5.40 -10.90
CA PRO A 333 10.73 -5.49 -11.00
C PRO A 333 10.30 -6.10 -12.34
N ARG A 334 9.29 -6.98 -12.28
CA ARG A 334 8.68 -7.59 -13.47
C ARG A 334 7.80 -6.56 -14.21
N PRO A 335 7.44 -6.76 -15.49
CA PRO A 335 6.60 -5.82 -16.24
C PRO A 335 5.29 -5.44 -15.55
N GLN A 336 4.64 -6.40 -14.88
CA GLN A 336 3.41 -6.15 -14.12
C GLN A 336 3.65 -5.27 -12.89
N GLU A 337 4.82 -5.35 -12.27
CA GLU A 337 5.23 -4.55 -11.12
C GLU A 337 5.63 -3.14 -11.55
N HIS A 338 6.34 -3.01 -12.69
CA HIS A 338 6.66 -1.71 -13.31
C HIS A 338 5.44 -0.88 -13.72
N SER A 339 4.34 -1.55 -14.05
CA SER A 339 3.11 -0.89 -14.45
C SER A 339 2.30 -0.30 -13.28
N ARG A 340 2.75 -0.47 -12.03
CA ARG A 340 2.07 -0.02 -10.81
C ARG A 340 3.00 0.79 -9.92
N HIS A 341 2.46 1.31 -8.81
CA HIS A 341 3.26 1.94 -7.75
C HIS A 341 4.33 0.97 -7.24
N TYR A 342 5.56 1.44 -6.98
CA TYR A 342 6.67 0.55 -6.60
C TYR A 342 6.42 -0.25 -5.31
N LEU A 343 5.65 0.29 -4.35
CA LEU A 343 5.27 -0.42 -3.13
C LEU A 343 4.27 -1.56 -3.38
N TRP A 344 3.57 -1.54 -4.51
CA TRP A 344 2.56 -2.56 -4.84
C TRP A 344 3.12 -3.98 -4.72
N ARG A 345 4.30 -4.23 -5.27
CA ARG A 345 4.93 -5.56 -5.29
C ARG A 345 5.23 -6.12 -3.90
N PHE A 346 5.41 -5.24 -2.91
CA PHE A 346 5.64 -5.58 -1.52
C PHE A 346 4.31 -5.72 -0.77
N MET A 347 3.40 -4.79 -0.94
CA MET A 347 2.11 -4.79 -0.26
C MET A 347 1.29 -6.03 -0.56
N VAL A 348 1.30 -6.54 -1.80
CA VAL A 348 0.61 -7.80 -2.17
C VAL A 348 1.22 -9.05 -1.51
N LYS A 349 2.43 -8.95 -0.93
CA LYS A 349 3.16 -10.01 -0.25
C LYS A 349 3.14 -9.88 1.28
N MET A 350 2.52 -8.84 1.83
CA MET A 350 2.40 -8.68 3.27
C MET A 350 1.71 -9.89 3.91
N PRO A 351 2.10 -10.28 5.12
CA PRO A 351 1.52 -11.45 5.78
C PRO A 351 0.04 -11.23 6.12
N LYS A 352 -0.69 -12.31 6.20
CA LYS A 352 -1.96 -12.34 6.95
C LYS A 352 -1.65 -12.55 8.43
N ASP A 353 -2.60 -12.19 9.28
CA ASP A 353 -2.46 -12.35 10.73
C ASP A 353 -2.05 -13.79 11.10
N GLY A 354 -1.15 -13.91 12.06
CA GLY A 354 -0.57 -15.19 12.45
C GLY A 354 0.58 -15.69 11.57
N HIS A 355 1.02 -14.93 10.57
CA HIS A 355 2.06 -15.35 9.62
C HIS A 355 3.25 -14.39 9.60
N LEU A 356 4.37 -14.91 9.12
CA LEU A 356 5.63 -14.20 8.97
C LEU A 356 5.96 -14.02 7.48
N THR A 357 6.32 -12.81 7.06
CA THR A 357 6.95 -12.57 5.75
C THR A 357 8.35 -12.04 5.95
N ILE A 358 9.32 -12.67 5.27
CA ILE A 358 10.73 -12.30 5.29
C ILE A 358 11.11 -11.80 3.91
N PHE A 359 11.54 -10.56 3.82
CA PHE A 359 12.03 -9.96 2.58
C PHE A 359 13.55 -10.05 2.51
N ASP A 360 14.11 -10.76 1.52
CA ASP A 360 15.52 -10.73 1.16
C ASP A 360 15.75 -9.63 0.11
N ARG A 361 16.24 -8.50 0.56
CA ARG A 361 16.09 -7.15 -0.01
C ARG A 361 14.63 -6.68 0.03
N SER A 362 14.39 -5.37 -0.10
CA SER A 362 13.05 -4.83 0.14
C SER A 362 12.73 -3.58 -0.67
N TRP A 363 11.74 -2.82 -0.20
CA TRP A 363 11.35 -1.50 -0.73
C TRP A 363 12.46 -0.45 -0.61
N TYR A 364 13.45 -0.70 0.23
CA TYR A 364 14.62 0.16 0.38
C TYR A 364 15.53 0.18 -0.84
N GLY A 365 15.40 -0.79 -1.75
CA GLY A 365 16.04 -0.74 -3.07
C GLY A 365 15.76 0.55 -3.84
N ARG A 366 14.60 1.20 -3.60
CA ARG A 366 14.24 2.51 -4.18
C ARG A 366 15.23 3.62 -3.83
N VAL A 367 15.74 3.63 -2.60
CA VAL A 367 16.66 4.65 -2.08
C VAL A 367 18.11 4.18 -2.03
N LEU A 368 18.37 2.92 -2.40
CA LEU A 368 19.70 2.32 -2.55
C LEU A 368 20.03 2.09 -4.03
N VAL A 369 19.88 0.86 -4.51
CA VAL A 369 20.31 0.49 -5.87
C VAL A 369 19.66 1.35 -6.96
N GLU A 370 18.37 1.68 -6.86
CA GLU A 370 17.71 2.48 -7.87
C GLU A 370 18.19 3.95 -7.88
N ARG A 371 18.63 4.47 -6.73
CA ARG A 371 19.28 5.78 -6.59
C ARG A 371 20.70 5.74 -7.19
N ILE A 372 21.53 4.81 -6.73
CA ILE A 372 22.94 4.71 -7.08
C ILE A 372 23.16 4.38 -8.57
N GLU A 373 22.33 3.52 -9.12
CA GLU A 373 22.33 3.14 -10.53
C GLU A 373 21.53 4.10 -11.43
N ASN A 374 21.05 5.23 -10.89
CA ASN A 374 20.25 6.23 -11.60
C ASN A 374 19.02 5.66 -12.34
N LEU A 375 18.43 4.59 -11.80
CA LEU A 375 17.24 3.96 -12.37
C LEU A 375 15.96 4.75 -12.03
N THR A 376 16.04 5.63 -11.06
CA THR A 376 14.91 6.44 -10.58
C THR A 376 15.36 7.90 -10.40
N PRO A 377 14.61 8.89 -10.96
CA PRO A 377 14.93 10.31 -10.82
C PRO A 377 14.97 10.77 -9.36
N PRO A 378 15.82 11.79 -9.02
CA PRO A 378 16.02 12.27 -7.65
C PRO A 378 14.72 12.62 -6.90
N HIS A 379 13.79 13.35 -7.54
CA HIS A 379 12.54 13.73 -6.91
C HIS A 379 11.63 12.53 -6.54
N ILE A 380 11.83 11.38 -7.19
CA ILE A 380 11.07 10.15 -6.90
C ILE A 380 11.70 9.38 -5.74
N TRP A 381 13.02 9.13 -5.74
CA TRP A 381 13.61 8.39 -4.63
C TRP A 381 13.67 9.21 -3.34
N GLN A 382 13.78 10.54 -3.41
CA GLN A 382 13.75 11.40 -2.23
C GLN A 382 12.40 11.34 -1.48
N ARG A 383 11.28 11.32 -2.21
CA ARG A 383 9.97 11.18 -1.57
C ARG A 383 9.73 9.78 -1.00
N ALA A 384 10.42 8.75 -1.51
CA ALA A 384 10.24 7.38 -1.08
C ALA A 384 10.55 7.15 0.41
N TYR A 385 11.42 7.94 1.02
CA TYR A 385 11.66 7.88 2.47
C TYR A 385 10.38 8.12 3.27
N ARG A 386 9.59 9.13 2.88
CA ARG A 386 8.29 9.40 3.51
C ARG A 386 7.28 8.30 3.23
N GLU A 387 7.16 7.87 1.97
CA GLU A 387 6.23 6.82 1.55
C GLU A 387 6.49 5.50 2.30
N ILE A 388 7.76 5.15 2.50
CA ILE A 388 8.19 3.97 3.26
C ILE A 388 7.79 4.10 4.74
N ASN A 389 8.10 5.21 5.38
CA ASN A 389 7.76 5.43 6.79
C ASN A 389 6.24 5.38 7.02
N GLU A 390 5.45 5.95 6.12
CA GLU A 390 3.98 5.90 6.17
C GLU A 390 3.45 4.49 5.98
N MET A 391 4.00 3.73 5.04
CA MET A 391 3.64 2.33 4.82
C MET A 391 3.97 1.47 6.06
N GLU A 392 5.17 1.62 6.63
CA GLU A 392 5.59 0.89 7.83
C GLU A 392 4.72 1.27 9.03
N GLN A 393 4.41 2.55 9.21
CA GLN A 393 3.49 3.02 10.26
C GLN A 393 2.10 2.41 10.11
N HIS A 394 1.56 2.37 8.90
CA HIS A 394 0.28 1.73 8.61
C HIS A 394 0.26 0.24 8.99
N LEU A 395 1.33 -0.50 8.66
CA LEU A 395 1.47 -1.91 9.02
C LEU A 395 1.53 -2.10 10.54
N VAL A 396 2.32 -1.28 11.24
CA VAL A 396 2.45 -1.34 12.71
C VAL A 396 1.13 -0.97 13.40
N THR A 397 0.40 0.02 12.88
CA THR A 397 -0.93 0.37 13.39
C THR A 397 -1.92 -0.80 13.27
N HIS A 398 -1.76 -1.65 12.26
CA HIS A 398 -2.52 -2.90 12.15
C HIS A 398 -2.05 -3.99 13.12
N GLY A 399 -0.93 -3.81 13.81
CA GLY A 399 -0.35 -4.77 14.76
C GLY A 399 0.72 -5.70 14.16
N VAL A 400 1.24 -5.37 12.97
CA VAL A 400 2.37 -6.08 12.37
C VAL A 400 3.66 -5.69 13.08
N VAL A 401 4.43 -6.67 13.55
CA VAL A 401 5.78 -6.45 14.07
C VAL A 401 6.74 -6.29 12.90
N ILE A 402 7.42 -5.15 12.80
CA ILE A 402 8.40 -4.90 11.73
C ILE A 402 9.81 -4.90 12.32
N LEU A 403 10.67 -5.75 11.77
CA LEU A 403 12.09 -5.83 12.13
C LEU A 403 12.94 -5.59 10.88
N LYS A 404 13.83 -4.62 10.96
CA LYS A 404 14.70 -4.22 9.85
C LYS A 404 16.14 -4.45 10.19
N PHE A 405 16.82 -5.32 9.47
CA PHE A 405 18.22 -5.66 9.67
C PHE A 405 19.08 -5.10 8.55
N TRP A 406 20.14 -4.38 8.93
CA TRP A 406 21.24 -4.05 8.06
C TRP A 406 22.44 -4.95 8.43
N LEU A 407 22.80 -5.91 7.56
CA LEU A 407 23.96 -6.77 7.75
C LEU A 407 25.20 -6.03 7.27
N HIS A 408 26.02 -5.61 8.24
CA HIS A 408 27.24 -4.82 8.01
C HIS A 408 28.47 -5.70 8.00
N ILE A 409 29.25 -5.62 6.93
CA ILE A 409 30.62 -6.16 6.80
C ILE A 409 31.52 -5.04 6.29
N ASP A 410 32.81 -5.13 6.54
CA ASP A 410 33.76 -4.24 5.91
C ASP A 410 34.07 -4.65 4.46
N LYS A 411 34.74 -3.71 3.77
CA LYS A 411 35.07 -3.88 2.36
C LYS A 411 36.03 -5.05 2.10
N ASP A 412 36.94 -5.32 3.03
CA ASP A 412 37.94 -6.39 2.90
C ASP A 412 37.32 -7.75 3.11
N GLU A 413 36.46 -7.89 4.10
CA GLU A 413 35.68 -9.12 4.32
C GLU A 413 34.76 -9.43 3.13
N GLN A 414 34.16 -8.42 2.50
CA GLN A 414 33.39 -8.61 1.27
C GLN A 414 34.24 -9.21 0.15
N LEU A 415 35.44 -8.63 -0.09
CA LEU A 415 36.35 -9.13 -1.11
C LEU A 415 36.75 -10.58 -0.83
N ARG A 416 37.14 -10.88 0.41
CA ARG A 416 37.51 -12.22 0.82
C ARG A 416 36.36 -13.21 0.54
N ARG A 417 35.13 -12.81 0.84
CA ARG A 417 33.93 -13.67 0.56
C ARG A 417 33.65 -13.83 -0.92
N PHE A 418 33.90 -12.83 -1.75
CA PHE A 418 33.78 -12.94 -3.20
C PHE A 418 34.79 -13.93 -3.76
N GLU A 419 36.05 -13.85 -3.31
CA GLU A 419 37.10 -14.79 -3.72
C GLU A 419 36.80 -16.23 -3.28
N ASP A 420 36.34 -16.41 -2.03
CA ASP A 420 35.94 -17.73 -1.54
C ASP A 420 34.79 -18.35 -2.36
N ARG A 421 33.84 -17.53 -2.79
CA ARG A 421 32.73 -17.98 -3.66
C ARG A 421 33.22 -18.36 -5.05
N LYS A 422 34.18 -17.63 -5.63
CA LYS A 422 34.76 -17.95 -6.93
C LYS A 422 35.47 -19.33 -6.91
N LYS A 423 36.13 -19.65 -5.81
CA LYS A 423 36.84 -20.91 -5.61
C LYS A 423 35.90 -22.10 -5.39
N ASP A 424 34.67 -21.87 -4.97
CA ASP A 424 33.69 -22.93 -4.69
C ASP A 424 32.70 -23.07 -5.86
N PRO A 425 32.78 -24.15 -6.67
CA PRO A 425 31.90 -24.35 -7.83
C PRO A 425 30.40 -24.32 -7.46
N SER A 426 30.04 -24.74 -6.25
CA SER A 426 28.67 -24.72 -5.76
C SER A 426 28.13 -23.30 -5.45
N LYS A 427 29.02 -22.32 -5.36
CA LYS A 427 28.72 -20.93 -5.00
C LYS A 427 29.13 -19.92 -6.06
N ALA A 428 29.91 -20.31 -7.05
CA ALA A 428 30.39 -19.41 -8.10
C ALA A 428 29.23 -18.68 -8.82
N HIS A 429 28.11 -19.35 -9.03
CA HIS A 429 26.90 -18.76 -9.62
C HIS A 429 26.26 -17.63 -8.78
N LYS A 430 26.69 -17.42 -7.52
CA LYS A 430 26.20 -16.37 -6.62
C LYS A 430 26.97 -15.07 -6.75
N ILE A 431 27.95 -14.99 -7.61
CA ILE A 431 28.69 -13.76 -7.91
C ILE A 431 28.33 -13.33 -9.32
N THR A 432 27.91 -12.11 -9.44
CA THR A 432 27.51 -11.47 -10.70
C THR A 432 28.36 -10.24 -10.96
N GLU A 433 28.32 -9.73 -12.18
CA GLU A 433 28.95 -8.43 -12.51
C GLU A 433 28.36 -7.28 -11.71
N GLU A 434 27.10 -7.38 -11.29
CA GLU A 434 26.43 -6.42 -10.43
C GLU A 434 27.14 -6.30 -9.06
N ASP A 435 27.52 -7.43 -8.45
CA ASP A 435 28.21 -7.44 -7.16
C ASP A 435 29.55 -6.67 -7.22
N TRP A 436 30.27 -6.78 -8.36
CA TRP A 436 31.52 -6.04 -8.55
C TRP A 436 31.29 -4.55 -8.78
N ARG A 437 30.29 -4.18 -9.58
CA ARG A 437 29.92 -2.76 -9.77
C ARG A 437 29.48 -2.12 -8.47
N ASN A 438 28.69 -2.83 -7.67
CA ASN A 438 28.27 -2.33 -6.35
C ASN A 438 29.48 -2.07 -5.44
N ARG A 439 30.49 -2.97 -5.46
CA ARG A 439 31.70 -2.79 -4.70
C ARG A 439 32.56 -1.59 -5.18
N GLU A 440 32.61 -1.32 -6.48
CA GLU A 440 33.28 -0.13 -7.01
C GLU A 440 32.67 1.15 -6.49
N LYS A 441 31.36 1.18 -6.27
CA LYS A 441 30.59 2.31 -5.75
C LYS A 441 30.40 2.26 -4.23
N TRP A 442 31.30 1.59 -3.50
CA TRP A 442 31.16 1.38 -2.05
C TRP A 442 30.85 2.66 -1.28
N ASP A 443 31.59 3.73 -1.53
CA ASP A 443 31.45 4.98 -0.79
C ASP A 443 30.09 5.66 -1.05
N GLU A 444 29.60 5.60 -2.30
CA GLU A 444 28.27 6.11 -2.66
C GLU A 444 27.15 5.29 -1.97
N TYR A 445 27.33 3.97 -1.88
CA TYR A 445 26.39 3.11 -1.14
C TYR A 445 26.44 3.38 0.35
N GLU A 446 27.62 3.60 0.95
CA GLU A 446 27.77 3.91 2.38
C GLU A 446 27.02 5.21 2.73
N GLU A 447 27.20 6.26 1.94
CA GLU A 447 26.46 7.52 2.09
C GLU A 447 24.93 7.31 1.96
N ALA A 448 24.49 6.52 0.98
CA ALA A 448 23.07 6.23 0.79
C ALA A 448 22.47 5.43 1.95
N VAL A 449 23.23 4.52 2.54
CA VAL A 449 22.83 3.72 3.70
C VAL A 449 22.77 4.58 4.96
N ASP A 450 23.75 5.46 5.20
CA ASP A 450 23.71 6.40 6.32
C ASP A 450 22.47 7.30 6.24
N GLU A 451 22.14 7.82 5.04
CA GLU A 451 20.92 8.58 4.82
C GLU A 451 19.64 7.73 5.05
N LEU A 452 19.63 6.50 4.57
CA LEU A 452 18.53 5.56 4.79
C LEU A 452 18.32 5.31 6.29
N LEU A 453 19.37 4.99 7.03
CA LEU A 453 19.31 4.77 8.46
C LEU A 453 18.77 6.01 9.18
N PHE A 454 19.31 7.19 8.86
CA PHE A 454 18.87 8.45 9.46
C PHE A 454 17.40 8.76 9.20
N ARG A 455 16.94 8.63 7.94
CA ARG A 455 15.58 9.01 7.54
C ARG A 455 14.50 8.01 7.87
N THR A 456 14.86 6.74 8.09
CA THR A 456 13.88 5.66 8.27
C THR A 456 14.07 4.85 9.55
N HIS A 457 14.95 5.27 10.46
CA HIS A 457 15.02 4.73 11.82
C HIS A 457 13.90 5.39 12.65
N THR A 458 12.72 4.80 12.60
CA THR A 458 11.54 5.30 13.32
C THR A 458 11.33 4.53 14.63
N SER A 459 10.64 5.15 15.60
CA SER A 459 10.34 4.50 16.87
C SER A 459 9.48 3.23 16.75
N HIS A 460 8.64 3.17 15.71
CA HIS A 460 7.76 2.03 15.44
C HIS A 460 8.40 0.93 14.57
N ALA A 461 9.46 1.25 13.84
CA ALA A 461 10.22 0.31 13.01
C ALA A 461 11.70 0.73 12.96
N PRO A 462 12.46 0.51 14.05
CA PRO A 462 13.88 0.88 14.10
C PRO A 462 14.74 -0.05 13.27
N TRP A 463 15.85 0.46 12.74
CA TRP A 463 16.90 -0.33 12.13
C TRP A 463 17.76 -1.00 13.19
N ILE A 464 18.12 -2.25 12.94
CA ILE A 464 19.05 -3.04 13.73
C ILE A 464 20.27 -3.32 12.86
N ILE A 465 21.42 -2.72 13.22
CA ILE A 465 22.68 -3.00 12.53
C ILE A 465 23.26 -4.28 13.13
N VAL A 466 23.62 -5.20 12.25
CA VAL A 466 24.17 -6.52 12.62
C VAL A 466 25.59 -6.63 12.13
N GLU A 467 26.54 -6.71 13.04
CA GLU A 467 27.96 -6.94 12.79
C GLU A 467 28.10 -8.33 12.15
N SER A 468 28.59 -8.38 10.92
CA SER A 468 28.46 -9.59 10.10
C SER A 468 29.77 -10.14 9.56
N ASN A 469 30.94 -9.60 9.95
CA ASN A 469 32.23 -10.21 9.59
C ASN A 469 32.30 -11.65 10.13
N HIS A 470 31.81 -11.88 11.34
CA HIS A 470 31.66 -13.23 11.87
C HIS A 470 30.24 -13.75 11.69
N LYS A 471 30.04 -14.61 10.67
CA LYS A 471 28.71 -15.13 10.28
C LYS A 471 27.94 -15.81 11.42
N LYS A 472 28.62 -16.44 12.37
CA LYS A 472 27.99 -17.15 13.51
C LYS A 472 27.38 -16.14 14.49
N TYR A 473 28.14 -15.10 14.84
CA TYR A 473 27.66 -14.00 15.68
C TYR A 473 26.41 -13.33 15.07
N ALA A 474 26.51 -12.91 13.79
CA ALA A 474 25.39 -12.27 13.09
C ALA A 474 24.10 -13.11 13.12
N ARG A 475 24.19 -14.43 12.99
CA ARG A 475 23.03 -15.33 13.05
C ARG A 475 22.39 -15.36 14.43
N ILE A 476 23.20 -15.39 15.48
CA ILE A 476 22.70 -15.40 16.86
C ILE A 476 22.07 -14.05 17.19
N LYS A 477 22.73 -12.93 16.88
CA LYS A 477 22.18 -11.58 17.11
C LYS A 477 20.81 -11.41 16.45
N VAL A 478 20.67 -11.85 15.20
CA VAL A 478 19.37 -11.78 14.49
C VAL A 478 18.33 -12.68 15.16
N LEU A 479 18.64 -13.93 15.44
CA LEU A 479 17.72 -14.87 16.10
C LEU A 479 17.25 -14.35 17.47
N GLN A 480 18.17 -13.86 18.28
CA GLN A 480 17.88 -13.25 19.57
C GLN A 480 16.93 -12.08 19.40
N THR A 481 17.29 -11.11 18.57
CA THR A 481 16.47 -9.91 18.34
C THR A 481 15.05 -10.25 17.87
N VAL A 482 14.94 -11.21 16.92
CA VAL A 482 13.61 -11.63 16.41
C VAL A 482 12.79 -12.29 17.50
N THR A 483 13.40 -13.23 18.25
CA THR A 483 12.67 -13.95 19.30
C THR A 483 12.24 -13.03 20.43
N ASP A 484 13.08 -12.07 20.83
CA ASP A 484 12.76 -11.11 21.87
C ASP A 484 11.62 -10.18 21.45
N ALA A 485 11.71 -9.60 20.24
CA ALA A 485 10.65 -8.73 19.71
C ALA A 485 9.31 -9.44 19.53
N LEU A 486 9.32 -10.68 19.06
CA LEU A 486 8.10 -11.48 18.93
C LEU A 486 7.50 -11.85 20.31
N ASP A 487 8.33 -12.17 21.30
CA ASP A 487 7.84 -12.47 22.63
C ASP A 487 7.20 -11.25 23.30
N ASP A 488 7.84 -10.08 23.18
CA ASP A 488 7.31 -8.82 23.68
C ASP A 488 5.96 -8.45 23.01
N ALA A 489 5.85 -8.60 21.70
CA ALA A 489 4.61 -8.33 20.96
C ALA A 489 3.47 -9.31 21.30
N MET A 490 3.78 -10.43 21.96
CA MET A 490 2.82 -11.46 22.35
C MET A 490 2.56 -11.53 23.87
N ARG A 491 3.08 -10.59 24.65
CA ARG A 491 2.68 -10.38 26.04
C ARG A 491 1.33 -9.67 26.10
#